data_0f827e2a19c93b6c838ab0e4288362ff
#
_entry.id   0f827e2a19c93b6c838ab0e4288362ff
#
_cell.length_a   1.000
_cell.length_b   1.000
_cell.length_c   1.000
_cell.angle_alpha   90.00
_cell.angle_beta   90.00
_cell.angle_gamma   90.00
#
_symmetry.space_group_name_H-M   'P 1'
#
loop_
_entity.id
_entity.type
_entity.pdbx_description
1 polymer ?
#
loop_
_entity_poly.entity_id
_entity_poly.type
_entity_poly.pdbx_seq_one_letter_code
_entity_poly.pdbx_strand_id
1 'polypeptide(L)'
;MSKDNPRIAVLGFAIECNRFAPVSTAHDFETDVDIRGNRIVAEGRAAASITLPDLPGFFTEMDATGPWTPVPIRVSQAQPGGPVEKDFFRGFLTEIASGLRAALPVDGVFVSCHGAALAEGSDDPDGDLFEIIRGIVGPDVPVVSTFDLHANVSRRMTDNLSAFVGYLENPHTDIRERGIESAKHLRECLAGARTAVTMVKLPLVPPQISLLTARGPYADLIKYGQTKVGGDIMNVSVKIGRAHV
;
A
#
# COMPACT_ATOMS: atom_id res chain seq x y z
N MET A 1 22.94 8.42 -10.26
CA MET A 1 23.02 9.66 -9.46
C MET A 1 21.62 9.90 -8.87
N SER A 2 21.51 10.03 -7.55
CA SER A 2 20.25 10.40 -6.90
C SER A 2 19.81 11.77 -7.45
N LYS A 3 18.53 11.90 -7.81
CA LYS A 3 17.98 13.20 -8.23
C LYS A 3 17.82 14.07 -7.00
N ASP A 4 18.28 15.33 -7.08
CA ASP A 4 18.25 16.26 -5.94
C ASP A 4 16.83 16.60 -5.45
N ASN A 5 15.82 16.43 -6.31
CA ASN A 5 14.41 16.70 -6.00
C ASN A 5 13.50 15.71 -6.75
N PRO A 6 13.40 14.43 -6.32
CA PRO A 6 12.65 13.42 -7.03
C PRO A 6 11.13 13.71 -7.00
N ARG A 7 10.48 13.46 -8.13
CA ARG A 7 9.03 13.56 -8.32
C ARG A 7 8.37 12.24 -7.97
N ILE A 8 7.60 12.20 -6.91
CA ILE A 8 7.00 10.96 -6.39
C ILE A 8 5.49 11.00 -6.58
N ALA A 9 4.96 10.08 -7.39
CA ALA A 9 3.52 9.89 -7.49
C ALA A 9 2.99 9.31 -6.17
N VAL A 10 1.90 9.89 -5.67
CA VAL A 10 1.24 9.47 -4.43
C VAL A 10 -0.21 9.13 -4.74
N LEU A 11 -0.57 7.90 -4.45
CA LEU A 11 -1.92 7.38 -4.64
C LEU A 11 -2.25 6.30 -3.58
N GLY A 12 -3.51 5.88 -3.52
CA GLY A 12 -3.90 4.84 -2.57
C GLY A 12 -5.25 4.24 -2.88
N PHE A 13 -5.40 2.97 -2.52
CA PHE A 13 -6.65 2.25 -2.54
C PHE A 13 -6.70 1.30 -1.34
N ALA A 14 -7.61 1.55 -0.41
CA ALA A 14 -7.67 0.75 0.81
C ALA A 14 -9.11 0.39 1.17
N ILE A 15 -9.37 -0.88 1.13
CA ILE A 15 -10.59 -1.50 1.67
C ILE A 15 -10.30 -2.97 1.98
N GLU A 16 -10.87 -3.46 3.06
CA GLU A 16 -10.91 -4.88 3.37
C GLU A 16 -12.27 -5.44 2.96
N CYS A 17 -12.30 -6.40 2.04
CA CYS A 17 -13.54 -6.94 1.52
C CYS A 17 -13.88 -8.32 2.10
N ASN A 18 -15.18 -8.51 2.34
CA ASN A 18 -15.81 -9.80 2.59
C ASN A 18 -16.81 -10.09 1.47
N ARG A 19 -16.62 -11.19 0.75
CA ARG A 19 -17.44 -11.58 -0.41
C ARG A 19 -18.96 -11.65 -0.10
N PHE A 20 -19.32 -11.89 1.13
CA PHE A 20 -20.71 -12.07 1.57
C PHE A 20 -21.33 -10.79 2.14
N ALA A 21 -20.56 -9.72 2.29
CA ALA A 21 -21.07 -8.42 2.71
C ALA A 21 -21.74 -7.69 1.52
N PRO A 22 -22.63 -6.72 1.80
CA PRO A 22 -23.18 -5.85 0.76
C PRO A 22 -22.09 -5.15 -0.04
N VAL A 23 -22.34 -4.95 -1.33
CA VAL A 23 -21.42 -4.24 -2.25
C VAL A 23 -21.03 -2.88 -1.69
N SER A 24 -19.73 -2.58 -1.70
CA SER A 24 -19.20 -1.28 -1.34
C SER A 24 -19.30 -0.33 -2.53
N THR A 25 -20.00 0.75 -2.37
CA THR A 25 -20.34 1.71 -3.42
C THR A 25 -19.43 2.94 -3.42
N ALA A 26 -19.55 3.81 -4.42
CA ALA A 26 -18.87 5.11 -4.42
C ALA A 26 -19.15 5.91 -3.14
N HIS A 27 -20.38 5.82 -2.59
CA HIS A 27 -20.79 6.55 -1.39
C HIS A 27 -19.98 6.15 -0.15
N ASP A 28 -19.59 4.87 -0.03
CA ASP A 28 -18.79 4.39 1.10
C ASP A 28 -17.40 5.04 1.12
N PHE A 29 -16.78 5.21 -0.05
CA PHE A 29 -15.50 5.92 -0.18
C PHE A 29 -15.65 7.43 -0.01
N GLU A 30 -16.71 8.04 -0.54
CA GLU A 30 -16.98 9.48 -0.39
C GLU A 30 -17.22 9.89 1.06
N THR A 31 -17.86 9.02 1.84
CA THR A 31 -18.13 9.26 3.27
C THR A 31 -16.92 9.03 4.15
N ASP A 32 -15.99 8.18 3.74
CA ASP A 32 -14.75 7.92 4.48
C ASP A 32 -13.60 8.77 3.88
N VAL A 33 -12.93 8.30 2.85
CA VAL A 33 -11.85 9.05 2.17
C VAL A 33 -11.90 8.82 0.66
N ASP A 34 -12.19 9.87 -0.11
CA ASP A 34 -11.97 9.91 -1.56
C ASP A 34 -11.43 11.28 -1.98
N ILE A 35 -10.11 11.43 -1.96
CA ILE A 35 -9.41 12.70 -2.14
C ILE A 35 -8.45 12.69 -3.32
N ARG A 36 -8.21 13.88 -3.89
CA ARG A 36 -7.41 14.10 -5.09
C ARG A 36 -6.50 15.30 -4.97
N GLY A 37 -5.44 15.30 -5.75
CA GLY A 37 -4.58 16.48 -5.93
C GLY A 37 -4.03 17.02 -4.62
N ASN A 38 -3.98 18.32 -4.48
CA ASN A 38 -3.35 18.98 -3.32
C ASN A 38 -3.97 18.60 -1.96
N ARG A 39 -5.19 18.08 -1.93
CA ARG A 39 -5.77 17.59 -0.68
C ARG A 39 -4.98 16.39 -0.12
N ILE A 40 -4.45 15.52 -0.98
CA ILE A 40 -3.55 14.42 -0.56
C ILE A 40 -2.31 14.96 0.14
N VAL A 41 -1.72 16.03 -0.41
CA VAL A 41 -0.54 16.68 0.20
C VAL A 41 -0.88 17.33 1.55
N ALA A 42 -2.04 17.98 1.62
CA ALA A 42 -2.51 18.59 2.87
C ALA A 42 -2.73 17.53 3.95
N GLU A 43 -3.39 16.43 3.63
CA GLU A 43 -3.62 15.31 4.55
C GLU A 43 -2.31 14.61 4.93
N GLY A 44 -1.40 14.40 3.97
CA GLY A 44 -0.07 13.82 4.24
C GLY A 44 0.78 14.63 5.22
N ARG A 45 0.53 15.94 5.34
CA ARG A 45 1.22 16.85 6.25
C ARG A 45 0.38 17.29 7.45
N ALA A 46 -0.85 16.82 7.56
CA ALA A 46 -1.73 17.16 8.65
C ALA A 46 -1.30 16.50 9.97
N ALA A 47 -1.45 17.20 11.08
CA ALA A 47 -1.23 16.64 12.41
C ALA A 47 -2.30 15.61 12.78
N ALA A 48 -3.53 15.79 12.28
CA ALA A 48 -4.64 14.83 12.36
C ALA A 48 -5.21 14.66 10.94
N SER A 49 -4.80 13.60 10.28
CA SER A 49 -5.23 13.27 8.92
C SER A 49 -6.50 12.41 8.95
N ILE A 50 -7.34 12.56 7.93
CA ILE A 50 -8.48 11.68 7.69
C ILE A 50 -8.07 10.38 6.98
N THR A 51 -6.85 10.31 6.43
CA THR A 51 -6.34 9.11 5.74
C THR A 51 -5.75 8.11 6.73
N LEU A 52 -5.47 6.89 6.23
CA LEU A 52 -4.67 5.93 7.00
C LEU A 52 -3.33 6.56 7.40
N PRO A 53 -2.84 6.30 8.62
CA PRO A 53 -1.63 6.92 9.16
C PRO A 53 -0.34 6.66 8.39
N ASP A 54 -0.30 5.67 7.48
CA ASP A 54 0.83 5.41 6.61
C ASP A 54 1.13 6.56 5.65
N LEU A 55 0.09 7.22 5.12
CA LEU A 55 0.28 8.39 4.27
C LEU A 55 0.98 9.54 5.01
N PRO A 56 0.52 10.02 6.18
CA PRO A 56 1.27 10.99 6.98
C PRO A 56 2.66 10.50 7.41
N GLY A 57 2.81 9.21 7.70
CA GLY A 57 4.12 8.62 8.01
C GLY A 57 5.10 8.74 6.85
N PHE A 58 4.65 8.40 5.64
CA PHE A 58 5.43 8.54 4.42
C PHE A 58 5.86 10.00 4.17
N PHE A 59 4.93 10.95 4.23
CA PHE A 59 5.24 12.37 4.05
C PHE A 59 6.22 12.88 5.11
N THR A 60 6.05 12.49 6.37
CA THR A 60 6.95 12.88 7.47
C THR A 60 8.40 12.51 7.17
N GLU A 61 8.64 11.28 6.75
CA GLU A 61 9.99 10.79 6.46
C GLU A 61 10.55 11.41 5.18
N MET A 62 9.73 11.53 4.14
CA MET A 62 10.16 12.17 2.89
C MET A 62 10.55 13.62 3.10
N ASP A 63 9.77 14.38 3.88
CA ASP A 63 10.06 15.79 4.19
C ASP A 63 11.30 15.94 5.09
N ALA A 64 11.57 14.98 5.98
CA ALA A 64 12.72 14.99 6.88
C ALA A 64 14.05 14.58 6.19
N THR A 65 13.99 13.78 5.13
CA THR A 65 15.18 13.15 4.52
C THR A 65 15.67 13.81 3.24
N GLY A 66 15.12 14.95 2.87
CA GLY A 66 15.57 15.77 1.76
C GLY A 66 14.47 16.25 0.84
N PRO A 67 14.79 17.16 -0.09
CA PRO A 67 13.81 17.71 -1.02
C PRO A 67 13.15 16.63 -1.86
N TRP A 68 11.86 16.83 -2.16
CA TRP A 68 11.09 16.01 -3.07
C TRP A 68 9.84 16.76 -3.54
N THR A 69 9.29 16.34 -4.66
CA THR A 69 8.07 16.92 -5.21
C THR A 69 6.96 15.86 -5.19
N PRO A 70 5.95 15.99 -4.31
CA PRO A 70 4.78 15.14 -4.36
C PRO A 70 3.99 15.38 -5.65
N VAL A 71 3.57 14.30 -6.29
CA VAL A 71 2.69 14.27 -7.46
C VAL A 71 1.43 13.52 -7.05
N PRO A 72 0.48 14.21 -6.39
CA PRO A 72 -0.71 13.57 -5.84
C PRO A 72 -1.71 13.23 -6.93
N ILE A 73 -2.25 12.00 -6.93
CA ILE A 73 -3.23 11.55 -7.93
C ILE A 73 -4.60 11.36 -7.26
N ARG A 74 -4.81 10.22 -6.61
CA ARG A 74 -6.05 9.91 -5.89
C ARG A 74 -5.76 8.94 -4.74
N VAL A 75 -6.42 9.15 -3.61
CA VAL A 75 -6.47 8.23 -2.47
C VAL A 75 -7.94 7.96 -2.15
N SER A 76 -8.32 6.70 -2.22
CA SER A 76 -9.68 6.22 -1.91
C SER A 76 -9.59 5.13 -0.84
N GLN A 77 -10.27 5.34 0.29
CA GLN A 77 -10.27 4.44 1.44
C GLN A 77 -11.69 4.30 1.96
N ALA A 78 -12.09 3.09 2.30
CA ALA A 78 -13.39 2.81 2.90
C ALA A 78 -13.26 1.81 4.06
N GLN A 79 -14.25 1.83 4.95
CA GLN A 79 -14.37 0.84 6.02
C GLN A 79 -14.53 -0.58 5.43
N PRO A 80 -14.21 -1.63 6.19
CA PRO A 80 -14.43 -3.01 5.75
C PRO A 80 -15.86 -3.23 5.26
N GLY A 81 -15.98 -3.80 4.04
CA GLY A 81 -17.27 -3.97 3.35
C GLY A 81 -17.31 -5.18 2.43
N GLY A 82 -18.21 -5.15 1.46
CA GLY A 82 -18.30 -6.17 0.41
C GLY A 82 -17.40 -5.86 -0.81
N PRO A 83 -17.55 -6.64 -1.89
CA PRO A 83 -16.88 -6.33 -3.15
C PRO A 83 -17.19 -4.89 -3.60
N VAL A 84 -16.18 -4.21 -4.10
CA VAL A 84 -16.33 -2.84 -4.59
C VAL A 84 -17.14 -2.82 -5.89
N GLU A 85 -18.08 -1.89 -5.99
CA GLU A 85 -18.90 -1.70 -7.17
C GLU A 85 -18.03 -1.56 -8.44
N LYS A 86 -18.40 -2.29 -9.48
CA LYS A 86 -17.63 -2.40 -10.72
C LYS A 86 -17.31 -1.06 -11.36
N ASP A 87 -18.31 -0.19 -11.49
CA ASP A 87 -18.17 1.07 -12.21
C ASP A 87 -17.33 2.07 -11.42
N PHE A 88 -17.44 2.08 -10.09
CA PHE A 88 -16.56 2.87 -9.23
C PHE A 88 -15.10 2.41 -9.35
N PHE A 89 -14.84 1.10 -9.25
CA PHE A 89 -13.48 0.58 -9.33
C PHE A 89 -12.84 0.82 -10.71
N ARG A 90 -13.58 0.61 -11.79
CA ARG A 90 -13.12 0.92 -13.15
C ARG A 90 -12.83 2.40 -13.35
N GLY A 91 -13.69 3.28 -12.82
CA GLY A 91 -13.50 4.73 -12.81
C GLY A 91 -12.24 5.11 -12.04
N PHE A 92 -12.03 4.51 -10.86
CA PHE A 92 -10.82 4.69 -10.06
C PHE A 92 -9.56 4.31 -10.86
N LEU A 93 -9.49 3.11 -11.43
CA LEU A 93 -8.34 2.67 -12.23
C LEU A 93 -8.09 3.58 -13.45
N THR A 94 -9.15 4.03 -14.10
CA THR A 94 -9.05 4.96 -15.24
C THR A 94 -8.46 6.30 -14.82
N GLU A 95 -8.88 6.83 -13.67
CA GLU A 95 -8.37 8.09 -13.14
C GLU A 95 -6.89 7.95 -12.71
N ILE A 96 -6.52 6.85 -12.03
CA ILE A 96 -5.12 6.55 -11.70
C ILE A 96 -4.26 6.49 -12.98
N ALA A 97 -4.71 5.74 -13.98
CA ALA A 97 -3.96 5.58 -15.23
C ALA A 97 -3.78 6.91 -15.97
N SER A 98 -4.82 7.71 -16.08
CA SER A 98 -4.76 9.02 -16.76
C SER A 98 -3.89 10.02 -15.97
N GLY A 99 -4.05 10.05 -14.63
CA GLY A 99 -3.26 10.91 -13.76
C GLY A 99 -1.77 10.59 -13.79
N LEU A 100 -1.41 9.29 -13.74
CA LEU A 100 -0.01 8.86 -13.86
C LEU A 100 0.59 9.22 -15.22
N ARG A 101 -0.12 8.97 -16.32
CA ARG A 101 0.36 9.33 -17.68
C ARG A 101 0.59 10.83 -17.81
N ALA A 102 -0.32 11.65 -17.29
CA ALA A 102 -0.20 13.10 -17.32
C ALA A 102 0.96 13.62 -16.43
N ALA A 103 1.31 12.87 -15.39
CA ALA A 103 2.34 13.22 -14.45
C ALA A 103 3.76 12.85 -14.89
N LEU A 104 3.91 11.98 -15.90
CA LEU A 104 5.24 11.53 -16.34
C LEU A 104 6.14 12.68 -16.80
N PRO A 105 7.45 12.62 -16.57
CA PRO A 105 8.14 11.56 -15.85
C PRO A 105 7.99 11.69 -14.33
N VAL A 106 7.85 10.55 -13.63
CA VAL A 106 7.97 10.44 -12.18
C VAL A 106 9.19 9.58 -11.84
N ASP A 107 9.76 9.81 -10.66
CA ASP A 107 10.98 9.14 -10.21
C ASP A 107 10.69 7.96 -9.28
N GLY A 108 9.49 7.92 -8.72
CA GLY A 108 9.01 6.85 -7.87
C GLY A 108 7.50 6.94 -7.66
N VAL A 109 6.93 5.89 -7.10
CA VAL A 109 5.51 5.79 -6.74
C VAL A 109 5.38 5.27 -5.32
N PHE A 110 4.54 5.94 -4.52
CA PHE A 110 4.06 5.43 -3.24
C PHE A 110 2.57 5.13 -3.34
N VAL A 111 2.19 3.95 -2.84
CA VAL A 111 0.81 3.48 -2.79
C VAL A 111 0.42 3.14 -1.36
N SER A 112 -0.51 3.88 -0.76
CA SER A 112 -1.18 3.48 0.47
C SER A 112 -2.23 2.43 0.12
N CYS A 113 -2.05 1.17 0.55
CA CYS A 113 -2.89 0.05 0.13
C CYS A 113 -3.23 -0.87 1.30
N HIS A 114 -4.46 -1.41 1.30
CA HIS A 114 -4.82 -2.47 2.25
C HIS A 114 -4.32 -3.84 1.76
N GLY A 115 -4.55 -4.18 0.50
CA GLY A 115 -4.14 -5.46 -0.09
C GLY A 115 -5.15 -6.60 0.10
N ALA A 116 -6.40 -6.30 0.44
CA ALA A 116 -7.46 -7.29 0.62
C ALA A 116 -8.78 -6.87 -0.05
N ALA A 117 -8.70 -6.12 -1.13
CA ALA A 117 -9.85 -5.72 -1.89
C ALA A 117 -10.42 -6.87 -2.73
N LEU A 118 -11.74 -6.80 -2.96
CA LEU A 118 -12.48 -7.50 -4.00
C LEU A 118 -13.28 -6.45 -4.78
N ALA A 119 -13.50 -6.69 -6.05
CA ALA A 119 -14.40 -5.86 -6.85
C ALA A 119 -15.33 -6.74 -7.69
N GLU A 120 -16.49 -6.22 -8.05
CA GLU A 120 -17.34 -6.91 -9.00
C GLU A 120 -16.59 -7.06 -10.33
N GLY A 121 -16.28 -8.30 -10.71
CA GLY A 121 -15.53 -8.64 -11.91
C GLY A 121 -14.00 -8.68 -11.75
N SER A 122 -13.47 -8.51 -10.54
CA SER A 122 -12.05 -8.76 -10.22
C SER A 122 -11.89 -9.39 -8.84
N ASP A 123 -11.20 -10.51 -8.80
CA ASP A 123 -10.82 -11.19 -7.55
C ASP A 123 -9.45 -10.70 -7.01
N ASP A 124 -8.74 -9.83 -7.75
CA ASP A 124 -7.46 -9.25 -7.38
C ASP A 124 -7.36 -7.77 -7.83
N PRO A 125 -8.23 -6.89 -7.29
CA PRO A 125 -8.24 -5.46 -7.65
C PRO A 125 -6.93 -4.76 -7.30
N ASP A 126 -6.30 -5.14 -6.20
CA ASP A 126 -5.00 -4.61 -5.80
C ASP A 126 -3.93 -4.98 -6.84
N GLY A 127 -3.93 -6.23 -7.33
CA GLY A 127 -3.07 -6.67 -8.45
C GLY A 127 -3.34 -5.92 -9.74
N ASP A 128 -4.61 -5.65 -10.08
CA ASP A 128 -4.99 -4.83 -11.25
C ASP A 128 -4.39 -3.42 -11.14
N LEU A 129 -4.46 -2.80 -9.96
CA LEU A 129 -3.89 -1.48 -9.70
C LEU A 129 -2.37 -1.47 -9.90
N PHE A 130 -1.64 -2.42 -9.30
CA PHE A 130 -0.18 -2.46 -9.42
C PHE A 130 0.30 -2.78 -10.83
N GLU A 131 -0.41 -3.63 -11.57
CA GLU A 131 -0.10 -3.92 -12.96
C GLU A 131 -0.26 -2.68 -13.86
N ILE A 132 -1.33 -1.89 -13.66
CA ILE A 132 -1.55 -0.63 -14.36
C ILE A 132 -0.44 0.38 -14.04
N ILE A 133 -0.09 0.54 -12.75
CA ILE A 133 0.98 1.44 -12.34
C ILE A 133 2.29 1.05 -13.03
N ARG A 134 2.70 -0.20 -12.91
CA ARG A 134 3.95 -0.72 -13.50
C ARG A 134 3.99 -0.57 -15.01
N GLY A 135 2.87 -0.85 -15.69
CA GLY A 135 2.75 -0.69 -17.14
C GLY A 135 2.90 0.77 -17.63
N ILE A 136 2.60 1.75 -16.77
CA ILE A 136 2.72 3.17 -17.11
C ILE A 136 4.11 3.72 -16.78
N VAL A 137 4.62 3.43 -15.59
CA VAL A 137 5.89 4.01 -15.14
C VAL A 137 7.12 3.26 -15.65
N GLY A 138 6.94 2.03 -16.15
CA GLY A 138 8.03 1.18 -16.65
C GLY A 138 8.76 0.41 -15.56
N PRO A 139 9.71 -0.46 -15.93
CA PRO A 139 10.37 -1.39 -14.99
C PRO A 139 11.35 -0.71 -14.03
N ASP A 140 11.90 0.44 -14.40
CA ASP A 140 13.01 1.07 -13.66
C ASP A 140 12.53 2.05 -12.57
N VAL A 141 11.28 2.50 -12.61
CA VAL A 141 10.73 3.40 -11.60
C VAL A 141 10.34 2.60 -10.37
N PRO A 142 10.89 2.88 -9.18
CA PRO A 142 10.50 2.17 -7.96
C PRO A 142 9.03 2.42 -7.59
N VAL A 143 8.33 1.34 -7.31
CA VAL A 143 6.95 1.33 -6.80
C VAL A 143 6.98 0.70 -5.41
N VAL A 144 6.66 1.48 -4.39
CA VAL A 144 6.65 1.04 -3.00
C VAL A 144 5.24 1.17 -2.42
N SER A 145 4.82 0.20 -1.65
CA SER A 145 3.49 0.18 -1.04
C SER A 145 3.52 -0.25 0.41
N THR A 146 2.58 0.25 1.18
CA THR A 146 2.17 -0.32 2.47
C THR A 146 1.08 -1.36 2.27
N PHE A 147 1.02 -2.36 3.16
CA PHE A 147 -0.08 -3.33 3.21
C PHE A 147 -0.49 -3.62 4.64
N ASP A 148 -1.80 -3.76 4.83
CA ASP A 148 -2.34 -4.26 6.09
C ASP A 148 -1.84 -5.69 6.38
N LEU A 149 -1.87 -6.06 7.66
CA LEU A 149 -1.57 -7.40 8.13
C LEU A 149 -2.50 -8.46 7.49
N HIS A 150 -3.77 -8.08 7.25
CA HIS A 150 -4.82 -8.91 6.67
C HIS A 150 -4.78 -8.97 5.14
N ALA A 151 -3.73 -8.43 4.51
CA ALA A 151 -3.61 -8.44 3.05
C ALA A 151 -3.60 -9.87 2.48
N ASN A 152 -4.29 -10.07 1.37
CA ASN A 152 -4.26 -11.27 0.52
C ASN A 152 -3.28 -11.07 -0.63
N VAL A 153 -2.01 -11.09 -0.32
CA VAL A 153 -0.96 -10.78 -1.29
C VAL A 153 -0.96 -11.78 -2.44
N SER A 154 -1.04 -11.28 -3.65
CA SER A 154 -0.96 -12.04 -4.90
C SER A 154 0.42 -11.92 -5.56
N ARG A 155 0.72 -12.80 -6.52
CA ARG A 155 1.92 -12.66 -7.36
C ARG A 155 1.84 -11.40 -8.23
N ARG A 156 0.65 -11.04 -8.71
CA ARG A 156 0.48 -9.80 -9.50
C ARG A 156 0.85 -8.57 -8.69
N MET A 157 0.55 -8.53 -7.38
CA MET A 157 1.02 -7.45 -6.51
C MET A 157 2.55 -7.48 -6.40
N THR A 158 3.15 -8.62 -6.01
CA THR A 158 4.58 -8.72 -5.74
C THR A 158 5.45 -8.50 -6.98
N ASP A 159 5.03 -8.99 -8.14
CA ASP A 159 5.77 -8.88 -9.39
C ASP A 159 5.82 -7.44 -9.94
N ASN A 160 4.91 -6.57 -9.48
CA ASN A 160 4.80 -5.17 -9.90
C ASN A 160 5.35 -4.16 -8.87
N LEU A 161 5.83 -4.65 -7.72
CA LEU A 161 6.41 -3.83 -6.66
C LEU A 161 7.93 -3.91 -6.62
N SER A 162 8.57 -2.81 -6.25
CA SER A 162 10.00 -2.77 -5.90
C SER A 162 10.21 -3.13 -4.43
N ALA A 163 9.33 -2.67 -3.55
CA ALA A 163 9.28 -3.05 -2.15
C ALA A 163 7.86 -2.89 -1.61
N PHE A 164 7.52 -3.65 -0.57
CA PHE A 164 6.33 -3.39 0.22
C PHE A 164 6.62 -3.48 1.71
N VAL A 165 5.86 -2.74 2.49
CA VAL A 165 5.99 -2.72 3.94
C VAL A 165 4.66 -3.11 4.56
N GLY A 166 4.63 -4.23 5.24
CA GLY A 166 3.42 -4.72 5.87
C GLY A 166 3.32 -4.33 7.33
N TYR A 167 2.11 -4.03 7.81
CA TYR A 167 1.87 -3.85 9.24
C TYR A 167 2.32 -5.09 10.00
N LEU A 168 2.90 -4.88 11.17
CA LEU A 168 3.46 -5.92 12.03
C LEU A 168 2.61 -6.13 13.29
N GLU A 169 1.74 -5.18 13.63
CA GLU A 169 0.98 -5.19 14.86
C GLU A 169 -0.52 -5.41 14.64
N ASN A 170 -1.11 -6.18 15.53
CA ASN A 170 -2.55 -6.39 15.66
C ASN A 170 -2.94 -6.29 17.14
N PRO A 171 -3.70 -5.26 17.56
CA PRO A 171 -4.25 -4.16 16.75
C PRO A 171 -3.19 -3.33 16.03
N HIS A 172 -3.58 -2.67 14.93
CA HIS A 172 -2.70 -1.91 14.05
C HIS A 172 -2.25 -0.58 14.70
N THR A 173 -1.23 -0.64 15.53
CA THR A 173 -0.66 0.52 16.22
C THR A 173 0.56 1.10 15.51
N ASP A 174 1.08 0.39 14.51
CA ASP A 174 2.33 0.69 13.79
C ASP A 174 2.14 1.24 12.36
N ILE A 175 0.91 1.60 11.96
CA ILE A 175 0.61 2.03 10.57
C ILE A 175 1.49 3.20 10.13
N ARG A 176 1.66 4.21 11.01
CA ARG A 176 2.48 5.38 10.72
C ARG A 176 3.95 5.03 10.50
N GLU A 177 4.49 4.16 11.33
CA GLU A 177 5.86 3.64 11.24
C GLU A 177 6.08 2.88 9.94
N ARG A 178 5.06 2.18 9.45
CA ARG A 178 5.14 1.48 8.14
C ARG A 178 5.19 2.48 6.98
N GLY A 179 4.47 3.58 7.08
CA GLY A 179 4.62 4.69 6.13
C GLY A 179 6.02 5.29 6.12
N ILE A 180 6.60 5.53 7.30
CA ILE A 180 7.99 5.99 7.46
C ILE A 180 8.97 5.00 6.82
N GLU A 181 8.81 3.72 7.09
CA GLU A 181 9.67 2.67 6.53
C GLU A 181 9.55 2.60 4.99
N SER A 182 8.34 2.75 4.46
CA SER A 182 8.12 2.80 3.01
C SER A 182 8.86 3.95 2.34
N ALA A 183 8.90 5.13 2.98
CA ALA A 183 9.65 6.27 2.49
C ALA A 183 11.17 5.99 2.49
N LYS A 184 11.71 5.34 3.53
CA LYS A 184 13.12 4.93 3.59
C LYS A 184 13.47 3.99 2.43
N HIS A 185 12.67 2.95 2.22
CA HIS A 185 12.89 2.02 1.10
C HIS A 185 12.78 2.70 -0.26
N LEU A 186 11.84 3.64 -0.42
CA LEU A 186 11.79 4.42 -1.66
C LEU A 186 13.06 5.26 -1.85
N ARG A 187 13.57 5.90 -0.79
CA ARG A 187 14.85 6.65 -0.86
C ARG A 187 16.03 5.75 -1.22
N GLU A 188 16.10 4.54 -0.68
CA GLU A 188 17.13 3.55 -1.02
C GLU A 188 17.04 3.14 -2.49
N CYS A 189 15.85 2.88 -3.00
CA CYS A 189 15.63 2.59 -4.42
C CYS A 189 16.04 3.79 -5.32
N LEU A 190 15.68 5.02 -4.93
CA LEU A 190 16.10 6.24 -5.64
C LEU A 190 17.61 6.47 -5.62
N ALA A 191 18.30 6.00 -4.58
CA ALA A 191 19.75 6.01 -4.47
C ALA A 191 20.44 4.91 -5.31
N GLY A 192 19.66 4.02 -5.93
CA GLY A 192 20.14 2.97 -6.83
C GLY A 192 20.08 1.55 -6.29
N ALA A 193 19.48 1.33 -5.12
CA ALA A 193 19.23 -0.02 -4.66
C ALA A 193 18.29 -0.76 -5.63
N ARG A 194 18.71 -1.97 -6.03
CA ARG A 194 17.89 -2.87 -6.84
C ARG A 194 17.29 -3.90 -5.92
N THR A 195 15.97 -3.94 -5.90
CA THR A 195 15.18 -4.74 -4.99
C THR A 195 14.29 -5.72 -5.74
N ALA A 196 13.89 -6.79 -5.05
CA ALA A 196 12.89 -7.73 -5.52
C ALA A 196 11.99 -8.11 -4.35
N VAL A 197 10.70 -8.23 -4.63
CA VAL A 197 9.74 -8.75 -3.66
C VAL A 197 9.57 -10.24 -3.90
N THR A 198 9.65 -11.03 -2.84
CA THR A 198 9.38 -12.46 -2.91
C THR A 198 8.30 -12.85 -1.91
N MET A 199 7.52 -13.86 -2.26
CA MET A 199 6.42 -14.35 -1.42
C MET A 199 6.47 -15.87 -1.33
N VAL A 200 6.35 -16.36 -0.11
CA VAL A 200 6.12 -17.78 0.17
C VAL A 200 4.69 -17.94 0.68
N LYS A 201 3.85 -18.65 -0.09
CA LYS A 201 2.47 -18.93 0.31
C LYS A 201 2.45 -20.20 1.15
N LEU A 202 2.04 -20.06 2.40
CA LEU A 202 1.89 -21.19 3.32
C LEU A 202 0.46 -21.75 3.24
N PRO A 203 0.25 -23.06 3.35
CA PRO A 203 -1.08 -23.68 3.41
C PRO A 203 -1.66 -23.52 4.84
N LEU A 204 -1.86 -22.27 5.25
CA LEU A 204 -2.26 -21.90 6.61
C LEU A 204 -3.29 -20.79 6.56
N VAL A 205 -4.41 -20.99 7.25
CA VAL A 205 -5.42 -19.97 7.53
C VAL A 205 -5.60 -19.91 9.04
N PRO A 206 -4.90 -19.00 9.73
CA PRO A 206 -5.00 -18.93 11.18
C PRO A 206 -6.34 -18.31 11.62
N PRO A 207 -6.93 -18.79 12.73
CA PRO A 207 -8.11 -18.17 13.30
C PRO A 207 -7.77 -16.78 13.86
N GLN A 208 -8.68 -15.81 13.71
CA GLN A 208 -8.48 -14.42 14.14
C GLN A 208 -8.00 -14.27 15.59
N ILE A 209 -8.54 -15.10 16.50
CA ILE A 209 -8.17 -15.06 17.92
C ILE A 209 -6.69 -15.35 18.19
N SER A 210 -6.00 -15.96 17.22
CA SER A 210 -4.57 -16.31 17.31
C SER A 210 -3.64 -15.26 16.73
N LEU A 211 -4.17 -14.12 16.26
CA LEU A 211 -3.42 -13.12 15.50
C LEU A 211 -2.92 -11.93 16.34
N LEU A 212 -3.07 -12.02 17.65
CA LEU A 212 -2.55 -10.99 18.54
C LEU A 212 -1.01 -10.95 18.46
N THR A 213 -0.45 -9.75 18.26
CA THR A 213 1.01 -9.57 18.11
C THR A 213 1.72 -9.22 19.40
N ALA A 214 0.99 -8.97 20.49
CA ALA A 214 1.57 -8.78 21.80
C ALA A 214 2.18 -10.07 22.38
N ARG A 215 1.63 -11.23 22.05
CA ARG A 215 2.06 -12.55 22.53
C ARG A 215 1.51 -13.68 21.68
N GLY A 216 2.13 -14.85 21.79
CA GLY A 216 1.67 -16.10 21.16
C GLY A 216 2.37 -16.41 19.83
N PRO A 217 2.01 -17.52 19.16
CA PRO A 217 2.76 -18.05 18.03
C PRO A 217 2.92 -17.07 16.86
N TYR A 218 1.91 -16.24 16.61
CA TYR A 218 1.98 -15.25 15.55
C TYR A 218 2.95 -14.11 15.89
N ALA A 219 2.93 -13.64 17.15
CA ALA A 219 3.91 -12.67 17.64
C ALA A 219 5.35 -13.20 17.55
N ASP A 220 5.56 -14.48 17.88
CA ASP A 220 6.86 -15.12 17.80
C ASP A 220 7.35 -15.25 16.36
N LEU A 221 6.45 -15.55 15.43
CA LEU A 221 6.76 -15.62 14.01
C LEU A 221 7.18 -14.25 13.44
N ILE A 222 6.43 -13.19 13.78
CA ILE A 222 6.79 -11.82 13.39
C ILE A 222 8.16 -11.44 13.97
N LYS A 223 8.38 -11.65 15.27
CA LYS A 223 9.66 -11.37 15.91
C LYS A 223 10.81 -12.13 15.23
N TYR A 224 10.60 -13.40 14.92
CA TYR A 224 11.60 -14.19 14.18
C TYR A 224 11.87 -13.59 12.80
N GLY A 225 10.83 -13.21 12.05
CA GLY A 225 10.98 -12.53 10.76
C GLY A 225 11.81 -11.25 10.89
N GLN A 226 11.53 -10.43 11.90
CA GLN A 226 12.26 -9.19 12.12
C GLN A 226 13.76 -9.42 12.45
N THR A 227 14.14 -10.56 13.02
CA THR A 227 15.57 -10.91 13.21
C THR A 227 16.31 -11.17 11.90
N LYS A 228 15.60 -11.33 10.79
CA LYS A 228 16.19 -11.54 9.45
C LYS A 228 16.38 -10.25 8.66
N VAL A 229 15.78 -9.15 9.11
CA VAL A 229 15.95 -7.83 8.48
C VAL A 229 17.38 -7.35 8.70
N GLY A 230 18.02 -6.91 7.62
CA GLY A 230 19.39 -6.44 7.57
C GLY A 230 20.19 -7.10 6.44
N GLY A 231 21.35 -6.56 6.11
CA GLY A 231 22.11 -6.99 4.94
C GLY A 231 21.30 -6.80 3.65
N ASP A 232 21.03 -7.89 2.95
CA ASP A 232 20.28 -7.87 1.69
C ASP A 232 18.75 -7.96 1.89
N ILE A 233 18.25 -8.09 3.12
CA ILE A 233 16.83 -8.21 3.44
C ILE A 233 16.33 -6.89 4.01
N MET A 234 15.60 -6.13 3.21
CA MET A 234 15.06 -4.81 3.58
C MET A 234 13.87 -4.92 4.53
N ASN A 235 12.99 -5.88 4.30
CA ASN A 235 11.77 -6.08 5.09
C ASN A 235 11.33 -7.54 5.10
N VAL A 236 10.72 -7.96 6.19
CA VAL A 236 10.04 -9.25 6.32
C VAL A 236 8.68 -9.02 6.94
N SER A 237 7.64 -9.41 6.23
CA SER A 237 6.25 -9.32 6.70
C SER A 237 5.57 -10.68 6.64
N VAL A 238 4.72 -10.96 7.62
CA VAL A 238 3.87 -12.15 7.63
C VAL A 238 2.44 -11.68 7.43
N LYS A 239 1.85 -12.06 6.30
CA LYS A 239 0.46 -11.75 5.97
C LYS A 239 -0.41 -12.95 6.24
N ILE A 240 -1.54 -12.69 6.86
CA ILE A 240 -2.45 -13.75 7.27
C ILE A 240 -3.60 -13.94 6.30
N GLY A 241 -3.81 -12.98 5.42
CA GLY A 241 -4.97 -12.92 4.55
C GLY A 241 -6.28 -12.87 5.33
N ARG A 242 -7.33 -12.34 4.75
CA ARG A 242 -8.68 -12.71 5.17
C ARG A 242 -9.27 -13.65 4.14
N ALA A 243 -9.97 -14.65 4.62
CA ALA A 243 -10.68 -15.54 3.74
C ALA A 243 -11.71 -14.73 2.95
N HIS A 244 -11.47 -14.56 1.66
CA HIS A 244 -12.49 -14.20 0.69
C HIS A 244 -13.37 -15.44 0.43
N VAL A 245 -13.74 -16.15 1.48
CA VAL A 245 -14.52 -17.39 1.41
C VAL A 245 -16.00 -17.07 1.43
#